data_496230e12269f2cd1cdb7e87d2a6186a
#
_entry.id   496230e12269f2cd1cdb7e87d2a6186a
#
_cell.length_a   1.000
_cell.length_b   1.000
_cell.length_c   1.000
_cell.angle_alpha   90.00
_cell.angle_beta   90.00
_cell.angle_gamma   90.00
#
_symmetry.space_group_name_H-M   'P 1'
#
loop_
_entity.id
_entity.type
_entity.pdbx_description
1 polymer ?
#
loop_
_entity_poly.entity_id
_entity_poly.type
_entity_poly.pdbx_seq_one_letter_code
_entity_poly.pdbx_strand_id
1 'polypeptide(L)'
;MIKKQQTLTDRERNLIAVYSQCQFGMTPRQFYAKWGVSYEEIAFICSRSDSTVRGWFRKGKNRRFPTAVDLRHLALMDFLLEHFEEIPETLVAFLCPHCEDNSLD
;
A
#
# COMPACT_ATOMS: atom_id res chain seq x y z
N MET A 1 14.94 3.00 24.62
CA MET A 1 13.91 3.59 25.44
C MET A 1 12.60 2.84 25.36
N ILE A 2 11.98 2.65 26.48
CA ILE A 2 10.77 1.87 26.53
C ILE A 2 9.56 2.77 26.66
N LYS A 3 8.67 2.62 25.74
CA LYS A 3 7.43 3.36 25.78
C LYS A 3 6.40 2.63 26.59
N LYS A 4 5.56 3.42 27.22
CA LYS A 4 4.43 2.86 27.92
C LYS A 4 3.53 2.16 26.91
N GLN A 5 3.15 0.95 27.24
CA GLN A 5 2.32 0.17 26.37
C GLN A 5 0.93 0.77 26.28
N GLN A 6 0.42 0.85 25.07
CA GLN A 6 -0.94 1.31 24.87
C GLN A 6 -1.89 0.14 25.08
N THR A 7 -3.00 0.43 25.76
CA THR A 7 -4.02 -0.57 25.98
C THR A 7 -5.11 -0.40 24.94
N LEU A 8 -5.38 -1.46 24.21
CA LEU A 8 -6.40 -1.40 23.18
C LEU A 8 -7.76 -1.77 23.77
N THR A 9 -8.76 -1.02 23.35
CA THR A 9 -10.13 -1.33 23.72
C THR A 9 -10.70 -2.29 22.68
N ASP A 10 -11.94 -2.73 22.93
CA ASP A 10 -12.60 -3.64 22.00
C ASP A 10 -12.71 -3.05 20.61
N ARG A 11 -12.87 -1.74 20.53
CA ARG A 11 -13.01 -1.07 19.25
C ARG A 11 -11.75 -1.23 18.41
N GLU A 12 -10.61 -1.00 19.02
CA GLU A 12 -9.35 -1.14 18.30
C GLU A 12 -9.05 -2.58 17.95
N ARG A 13 -9.35 -3.49 18.89
CA ARG A 13 -9.12 -4.91 18.62
C ARG A 13 -10.00 -5.40 17.49
N ASN A 14 -11.22 -4.89 17.42
CA ASN A 14 -12.09 -5.23 16.31
C ASN A 14 -11.51 -4.77 14.98
N LEU A 15 -10.89 -3.61 14.97
CA LEU A 15 -10.24 -3.12 13.76
C LEU A 15 -9.14 -4.08 13.32
N ILE A 16 -8.35 -4.57 14.27
CA ILE A 16 -7.29 -5.51 13.94
C ILE A 16 -7.89 -6.78 13.32
N ALA A 17 -8.97 -7.28 13.91
CA ALA A 17 -9.60 -8.48 13.40
C ALA A 17 -10.14 -8.26 11.99
N VAL A 18 -10.81 -7.14 11.77
CA VAL A 18 -11.35 -6.84 10.45
C VAL A 18 -10.22 -6.71 9.43
N TYR A 19 -9.18 -6.00 9.78
CA TYR A 19 -8.04 -5.82 8.89
C TYR A 19 -7.41 -7.17 8.53
N SER A 20 -7.29 -8.05 9.52
CA SER A 20 -6.60 -9.32 9.33
C SER A 20 -7.43 -10.32 8.53
N GLN A 21 -8.74 -10.27 8.66
CA GLN A 21 -9.60 -11.31 8.11
C GLN A 21 -10.35 -10.88 6.86
N CYS A 22 -10.51 -9.60 6.63
CA CYS A 22 -11.22 -9.13 5.47
C CYS A 22 -10.34 -9.22 4.24
N GLN A 23 -11.01 -9.30 3.10
CA GLN A 23 -10.30 -9.29 1.84
C GLN A 23 -10.08 -7.85 1.41
N PHE A 24 -9.27 -7.17 2.18
CA PHE A 24 -8.95 -5.80 1.92
C PHE A 24 -7.90 -5.74 0.83
N GLY A 25 -8.31 -5.39 -0.36
CA GLY A 25 -7.39 -5.38 -1.47
C GLY A 25 -7.94 -4.68 -2.70
N MET A 26 -7.05 -4.38 -3.61
CA MET A 26 -7.38 -3.76 -4.87
C MET A 26 -6.48 -4.38 -5.91
N THR A 27 -7.05 -4.73 -7.06
CA THR A 27 -6.24 -5.39 -8.07
C THR A 27 -5.34 -4.40 -8.79
N PRO A 28 -4.22 -4.88 -9.35
CA PRO A 28 -3.36 -3.99 -10.13
C PRO A 28 -4.08 -3.33 -11.29
N ARG A 29 -4.99 -4.06 -11.94
CA ARG A 29 -5.72 -3.48 -13.05
C ARG A 29 -6.63 -2.36 -12.61
N GLN A 30 -7.30 -2.54 -11.48
CA GLN A 30 -8.15 -1.50 -10.94
C GLN A 30 -7.33 -0.26 -10.57
N PHE A 31 -6.20 -0.48 -9.93
CA PHE A 31 -5.34 0.63 -9.54
C PHE A 31 -4.80 1.36 -10.76
N TYR A 32 -4.34 0.59 -11.72
CA TYR A 32 -3.80 1.14 -12.97
C TYR A 32 -4.84 1.99 -13.68
N ALA A 33 -6.06 1.47 -13.78
CA ALA A 33 -7.12 2.19 -14.47
C ALA A 33 -7.55 3.45 -13.74
N LYS A 34 -7.57 3.37 -12.42
CA LYS A 34 -8.06 4.50 -11.63
C LYS A 34 -7.06 5.64 -11.58
N TRP A 35 -5.78 5.33 -11.40
CA TRP A 35 -4.79 6.36 -11.13
C TRP A 35 -3.89 6.68 -12.31
N GLY A 36 -3.93 5.91 -13.38
CA GLY A 36 -3.12 6.19 -14.55
C GLY A 36 -1.64 6.11 -14.30
N VAL A 37 -1.23 5.20 -13.43
CA VAL A 37 0.17 5.05 -13.08
C VAL A 37 0.87 4.10 -14.04
N SER A 38 2.19 4.02 -13.93
CA SER A 38 2.96 3.07 -14.70
C SER A 38 3.11 1.77 -13.95
N TYR A 39 3.54 0.73 -14.65
CA TYR A 39 3.86 -0.54 -13.98
C TYR A 39 4.98 -0.34 -12.99
N GLU A 40 5.91 0.52 -13.32
CA GLU A 40 7.04 0.80 -12.44
C GLU A 40 6.56 1.39 -11.12
N GLU A 41 5.60 2.29 -11.18
CA GLU A 41 5.06 2.88 -9.96
C GLU A 41 4.34 1.84 -9.12
N ILE A 42 3.62 0.94 -9.76
CA ILE A 42 2.98 -0.15 -9.03
C ILE A 42 4.03 -1.03 -8.37
N ALA A 43 5.14 -1.26 -9.05
CA ALA A 43 6.22 -2.04 -8.48
C ALA A 43 6.78 -1.38 -7.23
N PHE A 44 6.94 -0.07 -7.25
CA PHE A 44 7.40 0.66 -6.07
C PHE A 44 6.42 0.50 -4.91
N ILE A 45 5.14 0.64 -5.20
CA ILE A 45 4.12 0.54 -4.15
C ILE A 45 4.16 -0.82 -3.49
N CYS A 46 4.32 -1.86 -4.27
CA CYS A 46 4.24 -3.23 -3.78
C CYS A 46 5.60 -3.81 -3.39
N SER A 47 6.68 -3.06 -3.60
CA SER A 47 8.03 -3.55 -3.36
C SER A 47 8.30 -4.80 -4.18
N ARG A 48 7.94 -4.75 -5.44
CA ARG A 48 8.16 -5.84 -6.38
C ARG A 48 9.04 -5.38 -7.52
N SER A 49 9.58 -6.32 -8.24
CA SER A 49 10.33 -5.99 -9.43
C SER A 49 9.39 -5.61 -10.55
N ASP A 50 9.93 -4.87 -11.50
CA ASP A 50 9.16 -4.45 -12.66
C ASP A 50 8.64 -5.65 -13.43
N SER A 51 9.47 -6.67 -13.59
CA SER A 51 9.07 -7.85 -14.33
C SER A 51 7.95 -8.62 -13.64
N THR A 52 7.95 -8.62 -12.31
CA THR A 52 6.86 -9.27 -11.58
C THR A 52 5.54 -8.56 -11.85
N VAL A 53 5.55 -7.23 -11.80
CA VAL A 53 4.34 -6.46 -12.06
C VAL A 53 3.87 -6.65 -13.50
N ARG A 54 4.81 -6.66 -14.44
CA ARG A 54 4.42 -6.90 -15.83
C ARG A 54 3.73 -8.24 -15.98
N GLY A 55 4.18 -9.24 -15.20
CA GLY A 55 3.55 -10.54 -15.22
C GLY A 55 2.10 -10.49 -14.78
N TRP A 56 1.76 -9.58 -13.90
CA TRP A 56 0.38 -9.45 -13.44
C TRP A 56 -0.55 -8.96 -14.55
N PHE A 57 0.00 -8.29 -15.55
CA PHE A 57 -0.80 -7.75 -16.64
C PHE A 57 -0.76 -8.61 -17.90
N ARG A 58 -0.04 -9.71 -17.86
CA ARG A 58 0.00 -10.62 -18.98
C ARG A 58 -1.27 -11.45 -19.03
N LYS A 59 -1.49 -12.06 -20.20
CA LYS A 59 -2.61 -12.95 -20.40
C LYS A 59 -2.09 -14.35 -20.67
N GLY A 60 -2.93 -15.34 -20.37
CA GLY A 60 -2.61 -16.70 -20.72
C GLY A 60 -1.68 -17.38 -19.74
N LYS A 61 -0.90 -18.30 -20.26
CA LYS A 61 -0.08 -19.18 -19.41
C LYS A 61 0.97 -18.45 -18.59
N ASN A 62 1.47 -17.37 -19.12
CA ASN A 62 2.55 -16.65 -18.46
C ASN A 62 2.06 -15.61 -17.46
N ARG A 63 0.79 -15.57 -17.24
CA ARG A 63 0.22 -14.62 -16.31
C ARG A 63 0.62 -14.98 -14.89
N ARG A 64 0.99 -13.98 -14.13
CA ARG A 64 1.28 -14.13 -12.72
C ARG A 64 0.21 -13.40 -11.94
N PHE A 65 0.11 -13.76 -10.67
CA PHE A 65 -0.92 -13.19 -9.82
C PHE A 65 -0.29 -12.53 -8.60
N PRO A 66 -0.80 -11.36 -8.22
CA PRO A 66 -0.32 -10.72 -7.01
C PRO A 66 -0.77 -11.49 -5.78
N THR A 67 -0.01 -11.34 -4.71
CA THR A 67 -0.39 -11.97 -3.44
C THR A 67 -1.38 -11.07 -2.71
N ALA A 68 -1.95 -11.61 -1.63
CA ALA A 68 -2.85 -10.82 -0.81
C ALA A 68 -2.16 -9.57 -0.28
N VAL A 69 -0.87 -9.67 0.01
CA VAL A 69 -0.12 -8.52 0.52
C VAL A 69 -0.01 -7.45 -0.56
N ASP A 70 0.23 -7.87 -1.80
CA ASP A 70 0.29 -6.90 -2.90
C ASP A 70 -1.02 -6.16 -3.06
N LEU A 71 -2.13 -6.90 -3.02
CA LEU A 71 -3.44 -6.29 -3.17
C LEU A 71 -3.74 -5.32 -2.04
N ARG A 72 -3.28 -5.66 -0.84
CA ARG A 72 -3.47 -4.80 0.32
C ARG A 72 -2.68 -3.51 0.18
N HIS A 73 -1.45 -3.60 -0.30
CA HIS A 73 -0.65 -2.39 -0.52
C HIS A 73 -1.34 -1.44 -1.49
N LEU A 74 -1.90 -2.00 -2.56
CA LEU A 74 -2.57 -1.16 -3.54
C LEU A 74 -3.82 -0.52 -2.96
N ALA A 75 -4.58 -1.26 -2.16
CA ALA A 75 -5.77 -0.71 -1.54
C ALA A 75 -5.42 0.41 -0.55
N LEU A 76 -4.35 0.23 0.21
CA LEU A 76 -3.92 1.26 1.13
C LEU A 76 -3.45 2.50 0.40
N MET A 77 -2.69 2.31 -0.66
CA MET A 77 -2.22 3.44 -1.45
C MET A 77 -3.40 4.17 -2.09
N ASP A 78 -4.39 3.41 -2.58
CA ASP A 78 -5.60 4.00 -3.13
C ASP A 78 -6.27 4.90 -2.11
N PHE A 79 -6.39 4.42 -0.88
CA PHE A 79 -7.00 5.22 0.17
C PHE A 79 -6.20 6.49 0.44
N LEU A 80 -4.89 6.36 0.51
CA LEU A 80 -4.05 7.53 0.76
C LEU A 80 -4.16 8.55 -0.36
N LEU A 81 -4.20 8.08 -1.59
CA LEU A 81 -4.32 9.00 -2.72
C LEU A 81 -5.67 9.69 -2.75
N GLU A 82 -6.74 8.95 -2.40
CA GLU A 82 -8.07 9.54 -2.35
C GLU A 82 -8.16 10.61 -1.28
N HIS A 83 -7.43 10.46 -0.21
CA HIS A 83 -7.49 11.36 0.92
C HIS A 83 -6.18 12.11 1.12
N PHE A 84 -5.53 12.41 0.02
CA PHE A 84 -4.20 13.01 0.07
C PHE A 84 -4.16 14.26 0.95
N GLU A 85 -5.17 15.10 0.85
CA GLU A 85 -5.18 16.35 1.59
C GLU A 85 -5.41 16.16 3.09
N GLU A 86 -5.84 14.97 3.46
CA GLU A 86 -6.15 14.67 4.86
C GLU A 86 -5.07 13.86 5.55
N ILE A 87 -3.99 13.55 4.87
CA ILE A 87 -2.93 12.74 5.46
C ILE A 87 -2.22 13.57 6.53
N PRO A 88 -2.19 13.07 7.78
CA PRO A 88 -1.51 13.82 8.84
C PRO A 88 -0.02 13.96 8.56
N GLU A 89 0.52 15.08 8.98
CA GLU A 89 1.96 15.31 8.82
C GLU A 89 2.80 14.25 9.51
N THR A 90 2.31 13.77 10.64
CA THR A 90 3.02 12.74 11.36
C THR A 90 3.16 11.47 10.54
N LEU A 91 2.12 11.14 9.78
CA LEU A 91 2.18 9.96 8.93
C LEU A 91 3.14 10.18 7.77
N VAL A 92 3.11 11.36 7.17
CA VAL A 92 4.00 11.66 6.06
C VAL A 92 5.45 11.53 6.50
N ALA A 93 5.77 12.08 7.66
CA ALA A 93 7.13 12.00 8.18
C ALA A 93 7.53 10.55 8.42
N PHE A 94 6.59 9.74 8.87
CA PHE A 94 6.86 8.35 9.15
C PHE A 94 7.05 7.54 7.87
N LEU A 95 6.26 7.86 6.86
CA LEU A 95 6.35 7.14 5.59
C LEU A 95 7.67 7.39 4.89
N CYS A 96 8.24 8.54 5.11
CA CYS A 96 9.43 8.92 4.38
C CYS A 96 10.46 9.53 5.32
N PRO A 97 10.98 8.72 6.24
CA PRO A 97 11.91 9.25 7.25
C PRO A 97 13.18 9.83 6.65
N HIS A 98 13.55 9.42 5.45
CA HIS A 98 14.75 9.93 4.82
C HIS A 98 14.46 10.94 3.73
N CYS A 99 13.19 11.26 3.53
CA CYS A 99 12.83 12.18 2.47
C CYS A 99 13.36 13.59 2.72
N GLU A 100 13.41 13.98 3.99
CA GLU A 100 13.91 15.29 4.31
C GLU A 100 15.33 15.46 3.82
N ASP A 101 16.16 14.46 4.07
CA ASP A 101 17.54 14.51 3.61
C ASP A 101 17.60 14.61 2.11
N ASN A 102 16.78 13.82 1.46
CA ASN A 102 16.78 13.81 0.01
C ASN A 102 16.11 15.03 -0.58
N SER A 103 15.04 15.46 0.03
CA SER A 103 14.31 16.59 -0.50
C SER A 103 15.09 17.88 -0.37
N LEU A 104 16.07 17.88 0.49
CA LEU A 104 16.94 19.03 0.62
C LEU A 104 17.96 19.11 -0.49
N ASP A 105 18.11 18.05 -1.19
CA ASP A 105 19.08 17.96 -2.27
C ASP A 105 18.72 18.84 -3.46
#